data_15759afe147427a5ab49942ccb2d5ce9
#
_entry.id   15759afe147427a5ab49942ccb2d5ce9
#
_cell.length_a   1.000
_cell.length_b   1.000
_cell.length_c   1.000
_cell.angle_alpha   90.00
_cell.angle_beta   90.00
_cell.angle_gamma   90.00
#
_symmetry.space_group_name_H-M   'P 1'
#
loop_
_entity.id
_entity.type
_entity.pdbx_description
1 polymer ?
#
loop_
_entity_poly.entity_id
_entity_poly.type
_entity_poly.pdbx_seq_one_letter_code
_entity_poly.pdbx_strand_id
1 'polypeptide(L)'
;MCIRDRKFTDYKSSISRSPNKEPLWINSSSSEMSGPLFSEKILNKNDNDLTLNFSKIGEKPLGQEIFVHGFVKDENGNNLKNVLIEIWQANAGGKYRHQNDPSNIKLDENFGGCGRFITSSDGYYIFKTIEPGAYPYSNRGTEWRPRHIHFSLFGSMFLQRLITQMYFEGDPLIKSCPMINSIPDINARKLLIGRLDLSKTENEKILGYRFDIILRGKEQTFFENKREGS
;
A
#
# COMPACT_ATOMS: atom_id res chain seq x y z
N MET A 1 -11.53 -14.44 3.10
CA MET A 1 -11.22 -14.14 4.52
C MET A 1 -10.25 -12.98 4.57
N CYS A 2 -10.54 -11.99 5.38
CA CYS A 2 -9.65 -10.85 5.60
C CYS A 2 -8.39 -11.27 6.37
N ILE A 3 -7.22 -10.63 6.13
CA ILE A 3 -6.04 -10.84 6.99
C ILE A 3 -6.35 -10.62 8.47
N ARG A 4 -7.28 -9.70 8.78
CA ARG A 4 -7.71 -9.43 10.17
C ARG A 4 -8.47 -10.57 10.80
N ASP A 5 -9.16 -11.37 10.01
CA ASP A 5 -10.01 -12.46 10.50
C ASP A 5 -9.23 -13.77 10.64
N ARG A 6 -8.02 -13.80 10.09
CA ARG A 6 -7.19 -14.99 10.08
C ARG A 6 -6.17 -14.94 11.21
N LYS A 7 -6.26 -15.91 12.12
CA LYS A 7 -5.22 -16.16 13.09
C LYS A 7 -4.06 -16.88 12.42
N PHE A 8 -2.92 -16.22 12.37
CA PHE A 8 -1.67 -16.76 11.87
C PHE A 8 -0.62 -16.71 12.98
N THR A 9 -0.25 -17.86 13.50
CA THR A 9 0.57 -17.96 14.72
C THR A 9 1.93 -17.30 14.60
N ASP A 10 2.51 -17.27 13.40
CA ASP A 10 3.80 -16.65 13.15
C ASP A 10 3.74 -15.13 13.02
N TYR A 11 2.54 -14.56 12.95
CA TYR A 11 2.30 -13.13 13.00
C TYR A 11 1.59 -12.75 14.29
N LYS A 12 2.37 -12.35 15.31
CA LYS A 12 1.91 -12.07 16.67
C LYS A 12 0.68 -11.15 16.73
N SER A 13 0.67 -10.10 15.91
CA SER A 13 -0.45 -9.16 15.86
C SER A 13 -1.77 -9.82 15.44
N SER A 14 -1.75 -10.90 14.65
CA SER A 14 -2.96 -11.60 14.25
C SER A 14 -3.66 -12.28 15.44
N ILE A 15 -2.91 -12.68 16.45
CA ILE A 15 -3.44 -13.38 17.63
C ILE A 15 -4.34 -12.45 18.44
N SER A 16 -3.94 -11.18 18.61
CA SER A 16 -4.67 -10.21 19.43
C SER A 16 -5.84 -9.54 18.71
N ARG A 17 -5.82 -9.52 17.37
CA ARG A 17 -6.83 -8.81 16.56
C ARG A 17 -7.80 -9.71 15.81
N SER A 18 -7.49 -11.00 15.70
CA SER A 18 -8.43 -11.95 15.09
C SER A 18 -9.66 -12.13 15.97
N PRO A 19 -10.86 -12.18 15.40
CA PRO A 19 -12.09 -12.40 16.17
C PRO A 19 -12.05 -13.76 16.84
N ASN A 20 -12.63 -13.85 18.04
CA ASN A 20 -12.77 -15.10 18.79
C ASN A 20 -13.95 -15.95 18.31
N LYS A 21 -14.84 -15.37 17.52
CA LYS A 21 -16.03 -16.01 16.95
C LYS A 21 -16.00 -15.83 15.43
N GLU A 22 -16.65 -16.73 14.72
CA GLU A 22 -16.79 -16.59 13.28
C GLU A 22 -17.52 -15.29 12.94
N PRO A 23 -17.00 -14.47 11.98
CA PRO A 23 -17.67 -13.26 11.54
C PRO A 23 -19.03 -13.57 10.90
N LEU A 24 -20.02 -12.75 11.22
CA LEU A 24 -21.33 -12.83 10.58
C LEU A 24 -21.30 -12.03 9.27
N TRP A 25 -21.84 -12.62 8.22
CA TRP A 25 -22.05 -11.92 6.96
C TRP A 25 -23.28 -11.00 7.10
N ILE A 26 -23.10 -9.72 6.82
CA ILE A 26 -24.19 -8.73 6.79
C ILE A 26 -24.35 -8.28 5.33
N ASN A 27 -25.57 -8.37 4.79
CA ASN A 27 -25.87 -7.86 3.46
C ASN A 27 -25.76 -6.34 3.45
N SER A 28 -25.23 -5.80 2.34
CA SER A 28 -25.16 -4.34 2.15
C SER A 28 -26.55 -3.72 2.17
N SER A 29 -26.69 -2.62 2.90
CA SER A 29 -27.90 -1.81 2.92
C SER A 29 -27.79 -0.63 1.94
N SER A 30 -28.91 0.04 1.66
CA SER A 30 -28.92 1.22 0.78
C SER A 30 -28.05 2.35 1.29
N SER A 31 -27.86 2.49 2.59
CA SER A 31 -26.97 3.50 3.19
C SER A 31 -25.50 3.25 2.92
N GLU A 32 -25.11 2.01 2.70
CA GLU A 32 -23.73 1.64 2.37
C GLU A 32 -23.43 1.82 0.88
N MET A 33 -24.47 1.91 0.04
CA MET A 33 -24.35 2.18 -1.38
C MET A 33 -24.07 3.65 -1.70
N SER A 34 -24.36 4.56 -0.75
CA SER A 34 -24.04 5.98 -0.87
C SER A 34 -22.73 6.27 -0.14
N GLY A 35 -21.69 6.55 -0.88
CA GLY A 35 -20.37 6.86 -0.31
C GLY A 35 -19.97 8.30 -0.56
N PRO A 36 -18.91 8.78 0.13
CA PRO A 36 -18.34 10.07 -0.16
C PRO A 36 -17.79 10.09 -1.57
N LEU A 37 -18.17 11.11 -2.32
CA LEU A 37 -17.55 11.39 -3.62
C LEU A 37 -16.27 12.18 -3.38
N PHE A 38 -15.16 11.61 -3.77
CA PHE A 38 -13.88 12.30 -3.77
C PHE A 38 -13.71 13.04 -5.10
N SER A 39 -13.22 14.26 -5.03
CA SER A 39 -12.89 15.06 -6.21
C SER A 39 -11.47 15.57 -6.10
N GLU A 40 -10.92 16.04 -7.20
CA GLU A 40 -9.58 16.64 -7.23
C GLU A 40 -9.41 17.82 -6.28
N LYS A 41 -10.52 18.42 -5.80
CA LYS A 41 -10.50 19.53 -4.84
C LYS A 41 -9.89 19.17 -3.48
N ILE A 42 -9.80 17.88 -3.15
CA ILE A 42 -9.13 17.43 -1.91
C ILE A 42 -7.62 17.32 -2.05
N LEU A 43 -7.10 17.41 -3.29
CA LEU A 43 -5.69 17.28 -3.57
C LEU A 43 -4.99 18.64 -3.43
N ASN A 44 -3.80 18.62 -2.86
CA ASN A 44 -2.90 19.75 -2.88
C ASN A 44 -1.89 19.59 -4.02
N LYS A 45 -1.25 20.68 -4.39
CA LYS A 45 -0.10 20.65 -5.29
C LYS A 45 0.97 19.72 -4.70
N ASN A 46 1.51 18.82 -5.49
CA ASN A 46 2.54 17.87 -5.12
C ASN A 46 2.09 16.74 -4.15
N ASP A 47 0.80 16.54 -3.90
CA ASP A 47 0.34 15.40 -3.07
C ASP A 47 0.78 14.04 -3.64
N ASN A 48 1.05 13.96 -4.94
CA ASN A 48 1.60 12.78 -5.62
C ASN A 48 3.13 12.80 -5.79
N ASP A 49 3.81 13.79 -5.23
CA ASP A 49 5.29 13.85 -5.21
C ASP A 49 5.80 13.99 -3.77
N LEU A 50 6.14 12.86 -3.16
CA LEU A 50 6.62 12.81 -1.77
C LEU A 50 8.02 13.38 -1.62
N THR A 51 8.70 13.67 -2.72
CA THR A 51 10.01 14.35 -2.69
C THR A 51 9.89 15.86 -2.56
N LEU A 52 8.66 16.38 -2.76
CA LEU A 52 8.39 17.84 -2.72
C LEU A 52 7.29 18.21 -1.73
N ASN A 53 6.35 17.32 -1.41
CA ASN A 53 5.15 17.68 -0.65
C ASN A 53 5.41 18.04 0.82
N PHE A 54 6.60 17.72 1.33
CA PHE A 54 7.02 17.99 2.72
C PHE A 54 8.39 18.69 2.80
N SER A 55 9.18 18.66 1.75
CA SER A 55 10.53 19.21 1.74
C SER A 55 10.54 20.71 1.91
N LYS A 56 11.57 21.22 2.59
CA LYS A 56 11.88 22.65 2.58
C LYS A 56 12.26 23.10 1.18
N ILE A 57 12.06 24.39 0.89
CA ILE A 57 12.38 24.95 -0.42
C ILE A 57 13.87 24.74 -0.73
N GLY A 58 14.15 24.09 -1.86
CA GLY A 58 15.52 23.82 -2.31
C GLY A 58 16.17 22.57 -1.68
N GLU A 59 15.49 21.90 -0.75
CA GLU A 59 15.97 20.66 -0.15
C GLU A 59 15.23 19.45 -0.73
N LYS A 60 15.82 18.26 -0.58
CA LYS A 60 15.25 16.98 -1.01
C LYS A 60 15.39 15.93 0.08
N PRO A 61 14.48 14.95 0.15
CA PRO A 61 14.66 13.81 1.02
C PRO A 61 15.87 12.97 0.60
N LEU A 62 16.43 12.25 1.57
CA LEU A 62 17.54 11.32 1.35
C LEU A 62 17.02 10.00 0.78
N GLY A 63 17.77 9.41 -0.16
CA GLY A 63 17.50 8.09 -0.71
C GLY A 63 17.35 8.08 -2.23
N GLN A 64 17.11 6.89 -2.78
CA GLN A 64 16.89 6.70 -4.20
C GLN A 64 15.49 7.18 -4.58
N GLU A 65 15.39 8.17 -5.47
CA GLU A 65 14.11 8.58 -6.04
C GLU A 65 13.55 7.46 -6.92
N ILE A 66 12.25 7.21 -6.81
CA ILE A 66 11.53 6.22 -7.60
C ILE A 66 10.19 6.77 -8.09
N PHE A 67 9.74 6.27 -9.25
CA PHE A 67 8.34 6.34 -9.65
C PHE A 67 7.65 5.02 -9.32
N VAL A 68 6.44 5.12 -8.79
CA VAL A 68 5.53 3.98 -8.70
C VAL A 68 4.29 4.31 -9.50
N HIS A 69 3.91 3.42 -10.40
CA HIS A 69 2.79 3.62 -11.30
C HIS A 69 2.02 2.33 -11.56
N GLY A 70 0.83 2.45 -12.10
CA GLY A 70 0.01 1.29 -12.46
C GLY A 70 -1.41 1.67 -12.81
N PHE A 71 -2.25 0.66 -12.96
CA PHE A 71 -3.66 0.82 -13.22
C PHE A 71 -4.48 0.25 -12.06
N VAL A 72 -5.59 0.91 -11.76
CA VAL A 72 -6.63 0.34 -10.90
C VAL A 72 -7.72 -0.23 -11.80
N LYS A 73 -8.03 -1.51 -11.65
CA LYS A 73 -8.99 -2.25 -12.47
C LYS A 73 -10.02 -2.95 -11.61
N ASP A 74 -11.17 -3.23 -12.20
CA ASP A 74 -12.13 -4.16 -11.63
C ASP A 74 -11.80 -5.62 -11.98
N GLU A 75 -12.60 -6.54 -11.49
CA GLU A 75 -12.48 -7.99 -11.74
C GLU A 75 -12.69 -8.41 -13.19
N ASN A 76 -13.28 -7.54 -13.99
CA ASN A 76 -13.52 -7.77 -15.42
C ASN A 76 -12.41 -7.17 -16.28
N GLY A 77 -11.40 -6.53 -15.66
CA GLY A 77 -10.30 -5.86 -16.34
C GLY A 77 -10.59 -4.43 -16.78
N ASN A 78 -11.76 -3.88 -16.42
CA ASN A 78 -12.08 -2.49 -16.74
C ASN A 78 -11.32 -1.53 -15.84
N ASN A 79 -10.77 -0.50 -16.43
CA ASN A 79 -10.05 0.53 -15.70
C ASN A 79 -10.99 1.39 -14.85
N LEU A 80 -10.60 1.66 -13.60
CA LEU A 80 -11.39 2.43 -12.65
C LEU A 80 -10.85 3.85 -12.50
N LYS A 81 -11.59 4.81 -13.04
CA LYS A 81 -11.31 6.25 -12.92
C LYS A 81 -11.76 6.81 -11.57
N ASN A 82 -11.17 7.92 -11.18
CA ASN A 82 -11.55 8.69 -9.99
C ASN A 82 -11.47 7.91 -8.67
N VAL A 83 -10.60 6.91 -8.59
CA VAL A 83 -10.32 6.20 -7.35
C VAL A 83 -9.33 7.02 -6.54
N LEU A 84 -9.71 7.44 -5.34
CA LEU A 84 -8.78 8.07 -4.41
C LEU A 84 -7.83 7.01 -3.86
N ILE A 85 -6.54 7.32 -3.93
CA ILE A 85 -5.47 6.49 -3.38
C ILE A 85 -4.69 7.33 -2.38
N GLU A 86 -4.57 6.83 -1.16
CA GLU A 86 -3.63 7.34 -0.16
C GLU A 86 -2.50 6.34 0.00
N ILE A 87 -1.29 6.85 0.17
CA ILE A 87 -0.10 6.05 0.39
C ILE A 87 0.66 6.53 1.62
N TRP A 88 1.35 5.59 2.29
CA TRP A 88 2.31 5.94 3.34
C TRP A 88 3.45 4.92 3.41
N GLN A 89 4.62 5.39 3.79
CA GLN A 89 5.83 4.58 3.83
C GLN A 89 6.85 5.11 4.84
N ALA A 90 7.84 4.28 5.15
CA ALA A 90 9.04 4.70 5.86
C ALA A 90 9.97 5.54 4.95
N ASN A 91 10.87 6.32 5.55
CA ASN A 91 11.97 6.96 4.83
C ASN A 91 12.98 5.93 4.32
N ALA A 92 14.03 6.36 3.62
CA ALA A 92 15.08 5.47 3.10
C ALA A 92 15.82 4.68 4.19
N GLY A 93 15.86 5.18 5.42
CA GLY A 93 16.44 4.49 6.57
C GLY A 93 15.49 3.49 7.26
N GLY A 94 14.23 3.40 6.85
CA GLY A 94 13.23 2.54 7.48
C GLY A 94 12.48 3.18 8.65
N LYS A 95 12.51 4.52 8.79
CA LYS A 95 11.83 5.26 9.86
C LYS A 95 10.53 5.87 9.38
N TYR A 96 9.44 5.60 10.11
CA TYR A 96 8.17 6.30 9.95
C TYR A 96 8.14 7.61 10.74
N ARG A 97 7.52 8.63 10.17
CA ARG A 97 7.17 9.86 10.89
C ARG A 97 5.92 9.62 11.74
N HIS A 98 6.07 8.80 12.76
CA HIS A 98 4.99 8.43 13.65
C HIS A 98 5.49 8.39 15.09
N GLN A 99 4.73 8.97 16.02
CA GLN A 99 5.12 9.08 17.44
C GLN A 99 5.37 7.73 18.12
N ASN A 100 4.74 6.67 17.65
CA ASN A 100 4.87 5.31 18.21
C ASN A 100 5.94 4.46 17.50
N ASP A 101 6.75 5.05 16.61
CA ASP A 101 7.88 4.33 16.03
C ASP A 101 9.06 4.34 17.01
N PRO A 102 9.40 3.19 17.67
CA PRO A 102 10.41 3.14 18.72
C PRO A 102 11.83 3.07 18.17
N SER A 103 12.02 3.03 16.85
CA SER A 103 13.34 2.88 16.27
C SER A 103 14.23 4.11 16.50
N ASN A 104 15.52 3.89 16.74
CA ASN A 104 16.51 4.96 16.88
C ASN A 104 17.02 5.51 15.53
N ILE A 105 16.42 5.10 14.43
CA ILE A 105 16.73 5.60 13.09
C ILE A 105 16.31 7.07 13.01
N LYS A 106 17.12 7.90 12.38
CA LYS A 106 16.82 9.32 12.24
C LYS A 106 15.64 9.55 11.31
N LEU A 107 14.77 10.49 11.66
CA LEU A 107 13.81 11.06 10.73
C LEU A 107 14.55 11.84 9.64
N ASP A 108 14.05 11.74 8.43
CA ASP A 108 14.41 12.68 7.37
C ASP A 108 13.51 13.90 7.48
N GLU A 109 14.09 15.06 7.70
CA GLU A 109 13.34 16.30 7.88
C GLU A 109 12.61 16.77 6.62
N ASN A 110 13.04 16.30 5.47
CA ASN A 110 12.49 16.62 4.15
C ASN A 110 11.53 15.55 3.61
N PHE A 111 11.20 14.53 4.42
CA PHE A 111 10.31 13.45 4.00
C PHE A 111 9.11 13.28 4.94
N GLY A 112 7.91 13.56 4.44
CA GLY A 112 6.66 13.37 5.18
C GLY A 112 6.19 11.93 5.22
N GLY A 113 6.52 11.16 4.21
CA GLY A 113 6.18 9.73 4.08
C GLY A 113 4.74 9.44 3.71
N CYS A 114 3.91 10.44 3.42
CA CYS A 114 2.51 10.29 3.03
C CYS A 114 2.20 11.08 1.76
N GLY A 115 1.31 10.54 0.94
CA GLY A 115 0.81 11.20 -0.25
C GLY A 115 -0.57 10.70 -0.64
N ARG A 116 -1.23 11.40 -1.56
CA ARG A 116 -2.53 11.00 -2.10
C ARG A 116 -2.72 11.51 -3.50
N PHE A 117 -3.51 10.80 -4.27
CA PHE A 117 -3.83 11.13 -5.66
C PHE A 117 -5.09 10.40 -6.09
N ILE A 118 -5.61 10.76 -7.26
CA ILE A 118 -6.81 10.16 -7.85
C ILE A 118 -6.40 9.55 -9.20
N THR A 119 -6.94 8.37 -9.53
CA THR A 119 -6.71 7.75 -10.83
C THR A 119 -7.29 8.61 -11.94
N SER A 120 -6.56 8.71 -13.06
CA SER A 120 -6.98 9.42 -14.27
C SER A 120 -8.20 8.79 -14.93
N SER A 121 -8.66 9.39 -16.04
CA SER A 121 -9.81 8.92 -16.81
C SER A 121 -9.66 7.50 -17.35
N ASP A 122 -8.44 7.05 -17.56
CA ASP A 122 -8.08 5.70 -18.01
C ASP A 122 -7.65 4.76 -16.86
N GLY A 123 -7.90 5.15 -15.60
CA GLY A 123 -7.60 4.35 -14.42
C GLY A 123 -6.13 4.29 -14.03
N TYR A 124 -5.28 5.09 -14.67
CA TYR A 124 -3.84 5.14 -14.42
C TYR A 124 -3.51 6.01 -13.21
N TYR A 125 -2.47 5.63 -12.49
CA TYR A 125 -1.86 6.46 -11.44
C TYR A 125 -0.34 6.44 -11.55
N ILE A 126 0.27 7.52 -11.10
CA ILE A 126 1.71 7.65 -10.92
C ILE A 126 2.00 8.59 -9.76
N PHE A 127 2.97 8.24 -8.95
CA PHE A 127 3.51 9.13 -7.94
C PHE A 127 5.03 8.97 -7.84
N LYS A 128 5.67 10.02 -7.33
CA LYS A 128 7.10 10.06 -7.09
C LYS A 128 7.39 9.98 -5.59
N THR A 129 8.38 9.19 -5.22
CA THR A 129 8.81 9.05 -3.84
C THR A 129 10.28 8.64 -3.76
N ILE A 130 10.76 8.33 -2.56
CA ILE A 130 12.03 7.65 -2.35
C ILE A 130 11.78 6.17 -2.07
N GLU A 131 12.74 5.33 -2.41
CA GLU A 131 12.68 3.91 -2.07
C GLU A 131 12.70 3.75 -0.53
N PRO A 132 11.68 3.11 0.08
CA PRO A 132 11.64 2.95 1.54
C PRO A 132 12.70 1.98 2.01
N GLY A 133 13.25 2.20 3.20
CA GLY A 133 14.12 1.26 3.87
C GLY A 133 13.33 0.11 4.52
N ALA A 134 14.00 -1.05 4.64
CA ALA A 134 13.56 -2.11 5.53
C ALA A 134 13.70 -1.66 6.99
N TYR A 135 12.90 -2.22 7.90
CA TYR A 135 12.99 -1.86 9.30
C TYR A 135 12.76 -3.05 10.24
N PRO A 136 13.35 -3.02 11.46
CA PRO A 136 13.13 -4.06 12.44
C PRO A 136 11.67 -4.08 12.90
N TYR A 137 11.13 -5.26 13.06
CA TYR A 137 9.75 -5.45 13.47
C TYR A 137 9.68 -6.36 14.70
N SER A 138 9.10 -5.83 15.77
CA SER A 138 8.99 -6.56 17.03
C SER A 138 7.83 -7.58 17.00
N ASN A 139 8.02 -8.67 16.26
CA ASN A 139 7.08 -9.80 16.23
C ASN A 139 7.47 -10.87 17.25
N ARG A 140 8.63 -11.51 17.05
CA ARG A 140 9.17 -12.55 17.95
C ARG A 140 10.64 -12.35 18.31
N GLY A 141 11.25 -11.25 17.86
CA GLY A 141 12.66 -10.95 18.14
C GLY A 141 13.33 -10.14 17.05
N THR A 142 14.08 -10.79 16.20
CA THR A 142 14.99 -10.16 15.22
C THR A 142 14.43 -10.06 13.82
N GLU A 143 13.11 -10.16 13.65
CA GLU A 143 12.51 -10.07 12.33
C GLU A 143 12.57 -8.65 11.77
N TRP A 144 12.71 -8.58 10.46
CA TRP A 144 12.69 -7.37 9.67
C TRP A 144 11.53 -7.35 8.70
N ARG A 145 10.93 -6.18 8.51
CA ARG A 145 9.98 -5.95 7.44
C ARG A 145 10.73 -5.63 6.16
N PRO A 146 10.39 -6.28 5.03
CA PRO A 146 10.91 -5.90 3.73
C PRO A 146 10.50 -4.47 3.39
N ARG A 147 11.15 -3.87 2.41
CA ARG A 147 10.76 -2.59 1.83
C ARG A 147 9.33 -2.67 1.33
N HIS A 148 8.49 -1.71 1.71
CA HIS A 148 7.10 -1.70 1.27
C HIS A 148 6.48 -0.31 1.35
N ILE A 149 5.45 -0.11 0.53
CA ILE A 149 4.61 1.07 0.52
C ILE A 149 3.19 0.62 0.84
N HIS A 150 2.53 1.29 1.77
CA HIS A 150 1.13 1.06 2.07
C HIS A 150 0.25 1.82 1.09
N PHE A 151 -0.85 1.19 0.71
CA PHE A 151 -1.88 1.75 -0.15
C PHE A 151 -3.24 1.65 0.53
N SER A 152 -4.03 2.70 0.42
CA SER A 152 -5.43 2.73 0.82
C SER A 152 -6.24 3.28 -0.34
N LEU A 153 -7.06 2.45 -0.96
CA LEU A 153 -7.92 2.83 -2.07
C LEU A 153 -9.36 2.94 -1.58
N PHE A 154 -10.04 3.98 -2.01
CA PHE A 154 -11.43 4.22 -1.68
C PHE A 154 -12.30 3.93 -2.89
N GLY A 155 -13.27 3.03 -2.72
CA GLY A 155 -14.28 2.77 -3.73
C GLY A 155 -15.38 3.83 -3.76
N SER A 156 -16.33 3.63 -4.66
CA SER A 156 -17.48 4.52 -4.84
C SER A 156 -18.56 4.38 -3.76
N MET A 157 -18.47 3.36 -2.91
CA MET A 157 -19.42 3.09 -1.83
C MET A 157 -18.77 3.31 -0.47
N PHE A 158 -19.58 3.63 0.53
CA PHE A 158 -19.12 4.03 1.87
C PHE A 158 -18.14 3.06 2.53
N LEU A 159 -18.35 1.76 2.45
CA LEU A 159 -17.49 0.75 3.06
C LEU A 159 -16.48 0.13 2.11
N GLN A 160 -16.40 0.59 0.87
CA GLN A 160 -15.43 0.06 -0.07
C GLN A 160 -14.06 0.70 0.15
N ARG A 161 -13.22 0.00 0.86
CA ARG A 161 -11.83 0.40 1.08
C ARG A 161 -10.91 -0.81 0.97
N LEU A 162 -9.95 -0.74 0.07
CA LEU A 162 -8.82 -1.67 0.04
C LEU A 162 -7.65 -1.06 0.82
N ILE A 163 -7.14 -1.78 1.80
CA ILE A 163 -5.84 -1.49 2.42
C ILE A 163 -4.90 -2.63 2.07
N THR A 164 -3.80 -2.30 1.41
CA THR A 164 -2.82 -3.27 0.95
C THR A 164 -1.40 -2.72 1.06
N GLN A 165 -0.42 -3.54 0.72
CA GLN A 165 0.99 -3.16 0.71
C GLN A 165 1.61 -3.61 -0.61
N MET A 166 2.40 -2.73 -1.22
CA MET A 166 3.28 -3.07 -2.32
C MET A 166 4.65 -3.43 -1.75
N TYR A 167 5.15 -4.59 -2.10
CA TYR A 167 6.53 -5.02 -1.83
C TYR A 167 7.37 -4.88 -3.09
N PHE A 168 8.68 -4.74 -2.94
CA PHE A 168 9.60 -4.56 -4.06
C PHE A 168 10.13 -5.91 -4.56
N GLU A 169 10.08 -6.12 -5.86
CA GLU A 169 10.64 -7.31 -6.51
C GLU A 169 12.11 -7.53 -6.10
N GLY A 170 12.48 -8.77 -5.83
CA GLY A 170 13.84 -9.15 -5.46
C GLY A 170 14.25 -8.86 -4.01
N ASP A 171 13.39 -8.27 -3.18
CA ASP A 171 13.72 -8.06 -1.77
C ASP A 171 13.82 -9.41 -1.03
N PRO A 172 15.00 -9.78 -0.49
CA PRO A 172 15.21 -11.07 0.15
C PRO A 172 14.38 -11.26 1.43
N LEU A 173 13.99 -10.17 2.10
CA LEU A 173 13.22 -10.20 3.34
C LEU A 173 11.76 -10.61 3.12
N ILE A 174 11.24 -10.61 1.90
CA ILE A 174 9.88 -11.06 1.58
C ILE A 174 9.66 -12.49 2.05
N LYS A 175 10.66 -13.36 1.88
CA LYS A 175 10.58 -14.78 2.25
C LYS A 175 10.38 -15.01 3.75
N SER A 176 10.88 -14.10 4.57
CA SER A 176 10.81 -14.18 6.04
C SER A 176 9.73 -13.29 6.65
N CYS A 177 9.06 -12.45 5.86
CA CYS A 177 8.06 -11.52 6.37
C CYS A 177 6.79 -12.26 6.83
N PRO A 178 6.45 -12.26 8.13
CA PRO A 178 5.29 -12.98 8.64
C PRO A 178 3.97 -12.43 8.09
N MET A 179 3.94 -11.16 7.70
CA MET A 179 2.73 -10.52 7.21
C MET A 179 2.35 -11.03 5.81
N ILE A 180 3.26 -11.02 4.84
CA ILE A 180 2.97 -11.55 3.51
C ILE A 180 2.77 -13.08 3.55
N ASN A 181 3.49 -13.76 4.44
CA ASN A 181 3.37 -15.21 4.61
C ASN A 181 2.08 -15.65 5.31
N SER A 182 1.35 -14.70 5.94
CA SER A 182 0.01 -14.98 6.45
C SER A 182 -1.03 -15.18 5.33
N ILE A 183 -0.72 -14.82 4.11
CA ILE A 183 -1.55 -15.06 2.93
C ILE A 183 -1.19 -16.45 2.39
N PRO A 184 -2.09 -17.46 2.41
CA PRO A 184 -1.75 -18.83 2.02
C PRO A 184 -1.56 -18.97 0.52
N ASP A 185 -2.32 -18.23 -0.29
CA ASP A 185 -2.25 -18.30 -1.74
C ASP A 185 -1.00 -17.59 -2.27
N ILE A 186 -0.12 -18.38 -2.89
CA ILE A 186 1.12 -17.87 -3.47
C ILE A 186 0.88 -16.90 -4.65
N ASN A 187 -0.21 -17.08 -5.39
CA ASN A 187 -0.54 -16.17 -6.49
C ASN A 187 -1.05 -14.83 -5.95
N ALA A 188 -1.84 -14.86 -4.87
CA ALA A 188 -2.23 -13.63 -4.18
C ALA A 188 -1.00 -12.86 -3.64
N ARG A 189 0.02 -13.57 -3.12
CA ARG A 189 1.28 -12.91 -2.72
C ARG A 189 1.99 -12.23 -3.88
N LYS A 190 1.98 -12.84 -5.08
CA LYS A 190 2.60 -12.26 -6.29
C LYS A 190 1.93 -10.96 -6.72
N LEU A 191 0.63 -10.80 -6.47
CA LEU A 191 -0.12 -9.57 -6.76
C LEU A 191 0.29 -8.40 -5.85
N LEU A 192 1.05 -8.65 -4.77
CA LEU A 192 1.56 -7.62 -3.88
C LEU A 192 2.97 -7.15 -4.26
N ILE A 193 3.56 -7.66 -5.32
CA ILE A 193 4.92 -7.34 -5.73
C ILE A 193 4.93 -6.28 -6.84
N GLY A 194 5.45 -5.12 -6.53
CA GLY A 194 5.78 -4.09 -7.53
C GLY A 194 7.02 -4.51 -8.30
N ARG A 195 6.94 -4.48 -9.63
CA ARG A 195 7.99 -4.93 -10.54
C ARG A 195 8.75 -3.76 -11.13
N LEU A 196 10.05 -3.91 -11.27
CA LEU A 196 10.87 -2.92 -11.97
C LEU A 196 10.36 -2.73 -13.41
N ASP A 197 10.11 -1.49 -13.78
CA ASP A 197 9.66 -1.10 -15.12
C ASP A 197 10.64 -0.11 -15.74
N LEU A 198 11.47 -0.62 -16.65
CA LEU A 198 12.48 0.17 -17.33
C LEU A 198 11.87 1.24 -18.25
N SER A 199 10.61 1.06 -18.69
CA SER A 199 9.94 2.05 -19.54
C SER A 199 9.59 3.36 -18.82
N LYS A 200 9.58 3.33 -17.47
CA LYS A 200 9.35 4.47 -16.59
C LYS A 200 10.58 4.84 -15.76
N THR A 201 11.70 4.20 -16.00
CA THR A 201 12.97 4.53 -15.39
C THR A 201 13.60 5.69 -16.14
N GLU A 202 13.91 6.79 -15.46
CA GLU A 202 14.54 7.96 -16.04
C GLU A 202 16.07 7.90 -15.88
N ASN A 203 16.75 7.75 -17.00
CA ASN A 203 18.20 7.96 -17.19
C ASN A 203 19.06 7.83 -15.93
N GLU A 204 19.19 6.63 -15.40
CA GLU A 204 20.07 6.27 -14.27
C GLU A 204 19.80 7.02 -12.95
N LYS A 205 18.74 7.83 -12.88
CA LYS A 205 18.43 8.67 -11.72
C LYS A 205 17.21 8.20 -10.93
N ILE A 206 16.15 7.80 -11.62
CA ILE A 206 14.86 7.48 -11.00
C ILE A 206 14.40 6.14 -11.53
N LEU A 207 14.28 5.15 -10.65
CA LEU A 207 13.78 3.82 -11.01
C LEU A 207 12.26 3.84 -11.08
N GLY A 208 11.69 3.19 -12.10
CA GLY A 208 10.25 2.98 -12.25
C GLY A 208 9.82 1.62 -11.71
N TYR A 209 8.74 1.60 -10.93
CA TYR A 209 8.12 0.36 -10.46
C TYR A 209 6.65 0.32 -10.86
N ARG A 210 6.21 -0.80 -11.44
CA ARG A 210 4.83 -1.02 -11.81
C ARG A 210 4.10 -1.87 -10.77
N PHE A 211 2.95 -1.37 -10.32
CA PHE A 211 2.06 -2.05 -9.38
C PHE A 211 0.61 -1.85 -9.79
N ASP A 212 0.04 -2.82 -10.51
CA ASP A 212 -1.37 -2.81 -10.90
C ASP A 212 -2.22 -3.34 -9.74
N ILE A 213 -3.38 -2.73 -9.52
CA ILE A 213 -4.30 -3.08 -8.43
C ILE A 213 -5.63 -3.52 -9.05
N ILE A 214 -6.05 -4.74 -8.73
CA ILE A 214 -7.32 -5.32 -9.18
C ILE A 214 -8.25 -5.41 -7.97
N LEU A 215 -9.40 -4.75 -8.09
CA LEU A 215 -10.43 -4.72 -7.06
C LEU A 215 -11.49 -5.77 -7.35
N ARG A 216 -11.77 -6.67 -6.38
CA ARG A 216 -12.73 -7.76 -6.47
C ARG A 216 -12.32 -8.89 -7.44
N GLY A 217 -13.10 -9.97 -7.44
CA GLY A 217 -12.89 -11.13 -8.30
C GLY A 217 -11.72 -12.02 -7.93
N LYS A 218 -11.49 -13.03 -8.77
CA LYS A 218 -10.49 -14.07 -8.52
C LYS A 218 -9.05 -13.54 -8.56
N GLU A 219 -8.79 -12.58 -9.43
CA GLU A 219 -7.46 -11.98 -9.65
C GLU A 219 -7.25 -10.69 -8.82
N GLN A 220 -8.10 -10.46 -7.83
CA GLN A 220 -8.00 -9.26 -7.00
C GLN A 220 -6.67 -9.18 -6.26
N THR A 221 -6.14 -7.98 -6.12
CA THR A 221 -5.14 -7.67 -5.11
C THR A 221 -5.73 -7.97 -3.75
N PHE A 222 -4.98 -8.63 -2.84
CA PHE A 222 -5.53 -9.15 -1.60
C PHE A 222 -6.31 -8.09 -0.83
N PHE A 223 -7.55 -8.43 -0.46
CA PHE A 223 -8.53 -7.50 0.09
C PHE A 223 -8.85 -7.85 1.53
N GLU A 224 -8.82 -6.87 2.44
CA GLU A 224 -8.99 -7.13 3.88
C GLU A 224 -10.39 -7.60 4.29
N ASN A 225 -11.42 -7.26 3.53
CA ASN A 225 -12.83 -7.45 3.94
C ASN A 225 -13.56 -8.55 3.16
N LYS A 226 -12.84 -9.41 2.44
CA LYS A 226 -13.47 -10.50 1.69
C LYS A 226 -13.42 -11.81 2.47
N ARG A 227 -14.56 -12.47 2.59
CA ARG A 227 -14.65 -13.84 3.12
C ARG A 227 -14.10 -14.82 2.08
N GLU A 228 -13.21 -15.73 2.48
CA GLU A 228 -12.77 -16.83 1.62
C GLU A 228 -13.96 -17.72 1.27
N GLY A 229 -14.12 -18.05 -0.01
CA GLY A 229 -15.15 -18.97 -0.47
C GLY A 229 -16.51 -18.35 -0.80
N SER A 230 -16.60 -17.02 -0.87
CA SER A 230 -17.78 -16.32 -1.40
C SER A 230 -17.59 -15.90 -2.84
#